data_ee3256d314e2bea9b788591fff36c5de
#
_entry.id   ee3256d314e2bea9b788591fff36c5de
#
_cell.length_a   1.000
_cell.length_b   1.000
_cell.length_c   1.000
_cell.angle_alpha   90.00
_cell.angle_beta   90.00
_cell.angle_gamma   90.00
#
_symmetry.space_group_name_H-M   'P 1'
#
loop_
_entity.id
_entity.type
_entity.pdbx_description
1 polymer ?
#
loop_
_entity_poly.entity_id
_entity_poly.type
_entity_poly.pdbx_seq_one_letter_code
_entity_poly.pdbx_strand_id
1 'polypeptide(L)'
;MLFRSCGIKNLATVLFEINTDVLKPFRSRTNGYERLNEYPLIEYDVSMLFDVNTKWADIKASALKKKNNESFLKDVNFVDEYKGAQVPEGMKSVTIRLTIGSSEKTLNANEIEACANSVLKVLSKDLGGEIRTK
;
A
#
# COMPACT_ATOMS: atom_id res chain seq x y z
N MET A 1 34.10 -5.50 -5.20
CA MET A 1 34.33 -6.35 -3.99
C MET A 1 33.92 -5.68 -2.67
N LEU A 2 33.35 -4.50 -2.71
CA LEU A 2 32.99 -3.70 -1.51
C LEU A 2 32.00 -4.41 -0.56
N PHE A 3 31.04 -5.17 -1.11
CA PHE A 3 29.98 -5.79 -0.30
C PHE A 3 30.45 -6.92 0.59
N ARG A 4 31.49 -7.67 0.21
CA ARG A 4 32.03 -8.74 1.04
C ARG A 4 32.70 -8.26 2.31
N SER A 5 33.35 -7.07 2.27
CA SER A 5 33.97 -6.47 3.45
C SER A 5 32.95 -5.98 4.48
N CYS A 6 31.72 -5.69 4.03
CA CYS A 6 30.59 -5.31 4.89
C CYS A 6 29.75 -6.51 5.34
N GLY A 7 30.20 -7.76 5.10
CA GLY A 7 29.49 -8.96 5.52
C GLY A 7 28.27 -9.32 4.65
N ILE A 8 28.01 -8.60 3.57
CA ILE A 8 26.88 -8.85 2.67
C ILE A 8 27.23 -10.00 1.74
N LYS A 9 26.54 -11.13 1.86
CA LYS A 9 26.73 -12.33 1.05
C LYS A 9 25.39 -12.78 0.47
N ASN A 10 25.42 -13.24 -0.79
CA ASN A 10 24.27 -13.85 -1.46
C ASN A 10 23.01 -12.97 -1.57
N LEU A 11 23.18 -11.66 -1.63
CA LEU A 11 22.11 -10.71 -1.84
C LEU A 11 22.37 -9.89 -3.12
N ALA A 12 21.33 -9.64 -3.90
CA ALA A 12 21.36 -8.62 -4.94
C ALA A 12 21.40 -7.26 -4.25
N THR A 13 22.52 -6.55 -4.37
CA THR A 13 22.74 -5.30 -3.65
C THR A 13 23.09 -4.20 -4.64
N VAL A 14 22.43 -3.06 -4.50
CA VAL A 14 22.73 -1.83 -5.23
C VAL A 14 23.24 -0.79 -4.25
N LEU A 15 24.34 -0.16 -4.56
CA LEU A 15 24.89 0.98 -3.81
C LEU A 15 24.73 2.23 -4.68
N PHE A 16 24.31 3.32 -4.08
CA PHE A 16 24.31 4.62 -4.75
C PHE A 16 24.78 5.71 -3.76
N GLU A 17 25.39 6.73 -4.32
CA GLU A 17 25.80 7.94 -3.62
C GLU A 17 25.13 9.14 -4.26
N ILE A 18 24.56 10.02 -3.44
CA ILE A 18 23.86 11.21 -3.91
C ILE A 18 24.50 12.45 -3.28
N ASN A 19 24.96 13.37 -4.09
CA ASN A 19 25.38 14.69 -3.62
C ASN A 19 24.13 15.53 -3.28
N THR A 20 23.88 15.74 -2.00
CA THR A 20 22.70 16.48 -1.53
C THR A 20 22.74 17.97 -1.86
N ASP A 21 23.92 18.55 -2.11
CA ASP A 21 24.05 19.96 -2.49
C ASP A 21 23.42 20.21 -3.87
N VAL A 22 23.55 19.24 -4.77
CA VAL A 22 22.92 19.30 -6.10
C VAL A 22 21.40 19.22 -5.99
N LEU A 23 20.86 18.60 -4.95
CA LEU A 23 19.41 18.46 -4.73
C LEU A 23 18.78 19.69 -4.08
N LYS A 24 19.56 20.57 -3.40
CA LYS A 24 19.04 21.76 -2.71
C LYS A 24 18.16 22.67 -3.56
N PRO A 25 18.47 22.92 -4.86
CA PRO A 25 17.60 23.72 -5.73
C PRO A 25 16.25 23.08 -6.03
N PHE A 26 16.18 21.74 -5.94
CA PHE A 26 14.98 20.95 -6.21
C PHE A 26 14.18 20.67 -4.94
N ARG A 27 14.03 21.66 -4.07
CA ARG A 27 13.27 21.52 -2.83
C ARG A 27 11.92 20.88 -3.11
N SER A 28 11.60 19.84 -2.34
CA SER A 28 10.26 19.30 -2.31
C SER A 28 9.28 20.42 -1.91
N ARG A 29 8.13 20.45 -2.54
CA ARG A 29 7.07 21.38 -2.14
C ARG A 29 6.75 21.08 -0.68
N THR A 30 6.73 22.11 0.16
CA THR A 30 6.13 22.00 1.49
C THR A 30 4.70 21.53 1.30
N ASN A 31 4.36 20.41 1.91
CA ASN A 31 2.97 19.98 1.96
C ASN A 31 2.16 21.11 2.56
N GLY A 32 1.10 21.54 1.86
CA GLY A 32 0.16 22.50 2.41
C GLY A 32 -0.39 21.98 3.75
N TYR A 33 -0.74 22.90 4.63
CA TYR A 33 -1.43 22.52 5.85
C TYR A 33 -2.75 21.82 5.48
N GLU A 34 -2.93 20.59 5.92
CA GLU A 34 -4.21 19.88 5.90
C GLU A 34 -4.76 19.87 7.33
N ARG A 35 -6.03 20.27 7.46
CA ARG A 35 -6.71 20.22 8.76
C ARG A 35 -6.71 18.79 9.29
N LEU A 36 -6.33 18.60 10.55
CA LEU A 36 -6.40 17.31 11.20
C LEU A 36 -7.86 16.84 11.25
N ASN A 37 -8.06 15.56 10.99
CA ASN A 37 -9.38 14.95 11.13
C ASN A 37 -9.85 15.04 12.59
N GLU A 38 -11.06 15.51 12.79
CA GLU A 38 -11.71 15.58 14.13
C GLU A 38 -12.14 14.18 14.61
N TYR A 39 -12.39 13.27 13.68
CA TYR A 39 -12.77 11.88 13.93
C TYR A 39 -11.62 10.92 13.66
N PRO A 40 -11.55 9.79 14.41
CA PRO A 40 -10.46 8.83 14.28
C PRO A 40 -10.42 8.21 12.88
N LEU A 41 -9.19 8.07 12.35
CA LEU A 41 -8.91 7.24 11.18
C LEU A 41 -8.63 5.81 11.64
N ILE A 42 -9.15 4.84 10.90
CA ILE A 42 -8.99 3.42 11.19
C ILE A 42 -8.11 2.80 10.12
N GLU A 43 -7.08 2.08 10.55
CA GLU A 43 -6.23 1.29 9.68
C GLU A 43 -6.77 -0.13 9.59
N TYR A 44 -7.04 -0.58 8.38
CA TYR A 44 -7.56 -1.91 8.10
C TYR A 44 -6.57 -2.64 7.18
N ASP A 45 -5.89 -3.66 7.72
CA ASP A 45 -4.91 -4.45 6.98
C ASP A 45 -5.58 -5.68 6.37
N VAL A 46 -5.28 -5.92 5.10
CA VAL A 46 -5.76 -7.09 4.37
C VAL A 46 -4.65 -7.66 3.50
N SER A 47 -4.54 -8.98 3.47
CA SER A 47 -3.61 -9.70 2.59
C SER A 47 -4.36 -10.28 1.41
N MET A 48 -3.87 -10.01 0.20
CA MET A 48 -4.40 -10.52 -1.05
C MET A 48 -3.31 -11.22 -1.86
N LEU A 49 -3.71 -12.23 -2.62
CA LEU A 49 -2.87 -12.90 -3.60
C LEU A 49 -3.00 -12.21 -4.95
N PHE A 50 -1.87 -11.94 -5.59
CA PHE A 50 -1.77 -11.39 -6.94
C PHE A 50 -0.76 -12.17 -7.76
N ASP A 51 -0.84 -12.05 -9.09
CA ASP A 51 0.22 -12.52 -9.96
C ASP A 51 1.56 -11.88 -9.58
N VAL A 52 2.64 -12.64 -9.66
CA VAL A 52 4.00 -12.22 -9.27
C VAL A 52 4.46 -10.95 -10.00
N ASN A 53 3.98 -10.72 -11.23
CA ASN A 53 4.33 -9.57 -12.06
C ASN A 53 3.49 -8.31 -11.75
N THR A 54 2.41 -8.43 -10.99
CA THR A 54 1.54 -7.29 -10.64
C THR A 54 2.34 -6.27 -9.85
N LYS A 55 2.43 -5.04 -10.32
CA LYS A 55 3.18 -3.98 -9.64
C LYS A 55 2.34 -3.33 -8.54
N TRP A 56 3.00 -2.88 -7.48
CA TRP A 56 2.33 -2.11 -6.43
C TRP A 56 1.61 -0.86 -6.98
N ALA A 57 2.20 -0.19 -7.96
CA ALA A 57 1.59 0.98 -8.59
C ALA A 57 0.21 0.68 -9.19
N ASP A 58 0.05 -0.48 -9.81
CA ASP A 58 -1.22 -0.91 -10.41
C ASP A 58 -2.25 -1.24 -9.33
N ILE A 59 -1.82 -1.92 -8.26
CA ILE A 59 -2.66 -2.22 -7.09
C ILE A 59 -3.16 -0.92 -6.45
N LYS A 60 -2.25 0.02 -6.17
CA LYS A 60 -2.59 1.32 -5.57
C LYS A 60 -3.53 2.12 -6.46
N ALA A 61 -3.24 2.20 -7.76
CA ALA A 61 -4.07 2.92 -8.72
C ALA A 61 -5.48 2.32 -8.81
N SER A 62 -5.61 0.99 -8.83
CA SER A 62 -6.90 0.32 -8.87
C SER A 62 -7.69 0.52 -7.57
N ALA A 63 -7.07 0.37 -6.40
CA ALA A 63 -7.70 0.62 -5.11
C ALA A 63 -8.21 2.06 -4.97
N LEU A 64 -7.42 3.04 -5.42
CA LEU A 64 -7.77 4.47 -5.36
C LEU A 64 -8.90 4.87 -6.30
N LYS A 65 -9.31 4.04 -7.27
CA LYS A 65 -10.52 4.29 -8.08
C LYS A 65 -11.78 4.43 -7.21
N LYS A 66 -11.76 3.86 -6.00
CA LYS A 66 -12.84 3.98 -5.01
C LYS A 66 -12.72 5.21 -4.10
N LYS A 67 -11.62 5.94 -4.18
CA LYS A 67 -11.44 7.18 -3.44
C LYS A 67 -12.17 8.31 -4.19
N ASN A 68 -13.35 8.66 -3.74
CA ASN A 68 -14.11 9.83 -4.17
C ASN A 68 -14.49 10.67 -2.93
N ASN A 69 -15.10 11.83 -3.13
CA ASN A 69 -15.45 12.74 -2.04
C ASN A 69 -16.45 12.15 -1.04
N GLU A 70 -17.26 11.17 -1.45
CA GLU A 70 -18.25 10.48 -0.61
C GLU A 70 -17.69 9.19 0.01
N SER A 71 -16.49 8.77 -0.39
CA SER A 71 -15.87 7.55 0.09
C SER A 71 -15.20 7.75 1.44
N PHE A 72 -15.37 6.77 2.32
CA PHE A 72 -14.62 6.70 3.58
C PHE A 72 -13.15 6.30 3.39
N LEU A 73 -12.74 5.85 2.21
CA LEU A 73 -11.35 5.52 1.91
C LEU A 73 -10.53 6.81 1.81
N LYS A 74 -9.54 6.97 2.66
CA LYS A 74 -8.62 8.13 2.69
C LYS A 74 -7.31 7.83 1.98
N ASP A 75 -6.70 6.68 2.26
CA ASP A 75 -5.43 6.30 1.62
C ASP A 75 -5.27 4.78 1.53
N VAL A 76 -4.31 4.36 0.70
CA VAL A 76 -3.94 2.95 0.49
C VAL A 76 -2.42 2.84 0.53
N ASN A 77 -1.90 2.09 1.48
CA ASN A 77 -0.48 1.94 1.73
C ASN A 77 -0.01 0.48 1.61
N PHE A 78 1.21 0.31 1.14
CA PHE A 78 1.91 -0.98 1.13
C PHE A 78 2.40 -1.30 2.54
N VAL A 79 2.20 -2.54 2.96
CA VAL A 79 2.72 -3.05 4.25
C VAL A 79 3.81 -4.06 4.00
N ASP A 80 3.50 -5.14 3.27
CA ASP A 80 4.43 -6.25 3.06
C ASP A 80 4.13 -7.02 1.77
N GLU A 81 5.16 -7.69 1.24
CA GLU A 81 5.05 -8.63 0.12
C GLU A 81 5.74 -9.93 0.51
N TYR A 82 5.02 -11.05 0.43
CA TYR A 82 5.53 -12.37 0.74
C TYR A 82 5.45 -13.30 -0.47
N LYS A 83 6.58 -13.97 -0.74
CA LYS A 83 6.73 -15.04 -1.73
C LYS A 83 7.33 -16.24 -1.03
N GLY A 84 6.59 -17.30 -0.86
CA GLY A 84 7.11 -18.51 -0.17
C GLY A 84 6.14 -19.67 -0.25
N ALA A 85 6.47 -20.77 0.46
CA ALA A 85 5.80 -22.05 0.37
C ALA A 85 4.28 -22.04 0.63
N GLN A 86 3.77 -20.98 1.26
CA GLN A 86 2.33 -20.83 1.56
C GLN A 86 1.57 -20.03 0.49
N VAL A 87 2.24 -19.65 -0.60
CA VAL A 87 1.65 -18.92 -1.72
C VAL A 87 1.76 -19.80 -2.95
N PRO A 88 0.70 -19.93 -3.77
CA PRO A 88 0.74 -20.69 -4.99
C PRO A 88 1.87 -20.24 -5.92
N GLU A 89 2.42 -21.19 -6.69
CA GLU A 89 3.47 -20.89 -7.66
C GLU A 89 2.97 -19.86 -8.69
N GLY A 90 3.80 -18.86 -9.01
CA GLY A 90 3.43 -17.75 -9.90
C GLY A 90 2.63 -16.62 -9.21
N MET A 91 2.33 -16.75 -7.93
CA MET A 91 1.60 -15.74 -7.15
C MET A 91 2.49 -15.11 -6.07
N LYS A 92 2.03 -13.98 -5.55
CA LYS A 92 2.58 -13.32 -4.37
C LYS A 92 1.47 -12.82 -3.46
N SER A 93 1.71 -12.85 -2.16
CA SER A 93 0.83 -12.25 -1.17
C SER A 93 1.27 -10.82 -0.91
N VAL A 94 0.36 -9.87 -1.06
CA VAL A 94 0.61 -8.45 -0.75
C VAL A 94 -0.33 -8.04 0.38
N THR A 95 0.25 -7.51 1.44
CA THR A 95 -0.52 -6.92 2.55
C THR A 95 -0.68 -5.43 2.30
N ILE A 96 -1.92 -4.99 2.29
CA ILE A 96 -2.35 -3.64 1.96
C ILE A 96 -3.00 -3.05 3.19
N ARG A 97 -2.64 -1.81 3.54
CA ARG A 97 -3.28 -1.04 4.59
C ARG A 97 -4.23 -0.03 3.98
N LEU A 98 -5.49 -0.13 4.32
CA LEU A 98 -6.52 0.82 3.97
C LEU A 98 -6.70 1.79 5.15
N THR A 99 -6.53 3.08 4.91
CA THR A 99 -6.88 4.13 5.88
C THR A 99 -8.31 4.58 5.62
N ILE A 100 -9.20 4.31 6.57
CA ILE A 100 -10.65 4.52 6.43
C ILE A 100 -11.10 5.49 7.50
N GLY A 101 -11.90 6.48 7.13
CA GLY A 101 -12.43 7.48 8.06
C GLY A 101 -13.39 8.46 7.42
N SER A 102 -14.05 9.25 8.25
CA SER A 102 -14.95 10.32 7.83
C SER A 102 -14.53 11.64 8.48
N SER A 103 -14.81 12.75 7.80
CA SER A 103 -14.66 14.10 8.36
C SER A 103 -15.90 14.56 9.15
N GLU A 104 -16.98 13.77 9.15
CA GLU A 104 -18.28 14.19 9.69
C GLU A 104 -18.71 13.36 10.90
N LYS A 105 -18.23 12.11 11.02
CA LYS A 105 -18.64 11.19 12.09
C LYS A 105 -17.61 10.09 12.33
N THR A 106 -17.71 9.46 13.51
CA THR A 106 -17.02 8.18 13.77
C THR A 106 -17.75 7.05 13.02
N LEU A 107 -16.99 6.24 12.30
CA LEU A 107 -17.53 5.10 11.54
C LEU A 107 -17.76 3.90 12.46
N ASN A 108 -18.82 3.14 12.19
CA ASN A 108 -19.06 1.86 12.83
C ASN A 108 -18.36 0.70 12.06
N ALA A 109 -18.30 -0.48 12.69
CA ALA A 109 -17.62 -1.64 12.12
C ALA A 109 -18.18 -2.04 10.73
N ASN A 110 -19.51 -1.99 10.56
CA ASN A 110 -20.15 -2.36 9.31
C ASN A 110 -19.79 -1.39 8.15
N GLU A 111 -19.67 -0.09 8.43
CA GLU A 111 -19.27 0.92 7.45
C GLU A 111 -17.81 0.73 7.02
N ILE A 112 -16.93 0.37 7.97
CA ILE A 112 -15.52 0.08 7.72
C ILE A 112 -15.38 -1.16 6.83
N GLU A 113 -16.06 -2.25 7.19
CA GLU A 113 -16.05 -3.49 6.41
C GLU A 113 -16.66 -3.29 5.02
N ALA A 114 -17.74 -2.55 4.90
CA ALA A 114 -18.35 -2.25 3.61
C ALA A 114 -17.40 -1.46 2.70
N CYS A 115 -16.68 -0.48 3.27
CA CYS A 115 -15.66 0.28 2.55
C CYS A 115 -14.51 -0.64 2.09
N ALA A 116 -13.94 -1.43 3.00
CA ALA A 116 -12.88 -2.39 2.70
C ALA A 116 -13.32 -3.38 1.61
N ASN A 117 -14.48 -4.01 1.77
CA ASN A 117 -15.01 -4.97 0.81
C ASN A 117 -15.24 -4.35 -0.59
N SER A 118 -15.59 -3.07 -0.67
CA SER A 118 -15.73 -2.38 -1.95
C SER A 118 -14.40 -2.25 -2.68
N VAL A 119 -13.32 -1.98 -1.96
CA VAL A 119 -11.94 -1.91 -2.51
C VAL A 119 -11.48 -3.29 -2.95
N LEU A 120 -11.67 -4.31 -2.10
CA LEU A 120 -11.29 -5.70 -2.40
C LEU A 120 -11.97 -6.22 -3.67
N LYS A 121 -13.26 -5.93 -3.85
CA LYS A 121 -14.00 -6.29 -5.07
C LYS A 121 -13.41 -5.65 -6.33
N VAL A 122 -12.94 -4.41 -6.24
CA VAL A 122 -12.29 -3.74 -7.38
C VAL A 122 -10.94 -4.38 -7.68
N LEU A 123 -10.13 -4.65 -6.67
CA LEU A 123 -8.84 -5.31 -6.84
C LEU A 123 -8.98 -6.72 -7.43
N SER A 124 -10.01 -7.48 -7.01
CA SER A 124 -10.30 -8.80 -7.60
C SER A 124 -10.75 -8.68 -9.05
N LYS A 125 -11.58 -7.69 -9.37
CA LYS A 125 -12.08 -7.50 -10.74
C LYS A 125 -11.00 -7.00 -11.70
N ASP A 126 -10.20 -6.05 -11.27
CA ASP A 126 -9.25 -5.35 -12.15
C ASP A 126 -7.92 -6.12 -12.31
N LEU A 127 -7.48 -6.79 -11.25
CA LEU A 127 -6.15 -7.41 -11.17
C LEU A 127 -6.19 -8.91 -10.84
N GLY A 128 -7.38 -9.51 -10.76
CA GLY A 128 -7.53 -10.91 -10.39
C GLY A 128 -7.08 -11.22 -8.96
N GLY A 129 -7.05 -10.22 -8.08
CA GLY A 129 -6.63 -10.41 -6.69
C GLY A 129 -7.58 -11.30 -5.90
N GLU A 130 -7.06 -12.25 -5.16
CA GLU A 130 -7.81 -13.16 -4.29
C GLU A 130 -7.51 -12.87 -2.82
N ILE A 131 -8.54 -12.86 -1.96
CA ILE A 131 -8.34 -12.68 -0.52
C ILE A 131 -7.62 -13.91 0.03
N ARG A 132 -6.50 -13.70 0.71
CA ARG A 132 -5.80 -14.77 1.41
C ARG A 132 -6.55 -15.10 2.70
N THR A 133 -7.33 -16.18 2.68
CA THR A 133 -7.86 -16.81 3.89
C THR A 133 -6.73 -17.57 4.60
N LYS A 134 -6.63 -17.39 5.93
CA LYS A 134 -5.69 -18.14 6.75
C LYS A 134 -6.05 -19.62 6.81
#